data_58bd5f26eb198f35273aa6111f46b9fa
#
_entry.id   58bd5f26eb198f35273aa6111f46b9fa
#
_cell.length_a   1.000
_cell.length_b   1.000
_cell.length_c   1.000
_cell.angle_alpha   90.00
_cell.angle_beta   90.00
_cell.angle_gamma   90.00
#
_symmetry.space_group_name_H-M   'P 1'
#
loop_
_entity.id
_entity.type
_entity.pdbx_description
1 polymer ?
#
loop_
_entity_poly.entity_id
_entity_poly.type
_entity_poly.pdbx_seq_one_letter_code
_entity_poly.pdbx_strand_id
1 'polypeptide(L)'
;ANAVMNGKNWNSTVLFYSYDETGGLADHVVPPLPPKDAKGEWMTDPYDKKKGKVPTGPGFRVPFYAISPWTRNGGVFTEHAAHESQIMFLEEWSKAVGKGFHTKEINPWRRAQFSNLVNMLDFSYHDGSVLKLDEVPEASKDPITDQYNGADVCALKFRSDVQPTVPYNNTEAQSLRVEKGYKPVRGNLTEGHYLTFEKDGKALQHKGHKLSLTNACNDHDGKDMRFVLWWQGKNPKDNAFYISTADKHDR
;
A
#
# COMPACT_ATOMS: atom_id res chain seq x y z
N ALA A 1 16.92 -5.32 8.66
CA ALA A 1 16.28 -4.32 9.55
C ALA A 1 17.06 -4.16 10.85
N ASN A 2 17.35 -5.25 11.63
CA ASN A 2 18.03 -5.17 12.94
C ASN A 2 19.34 -4.34 12.89
N ALA A 3 20.21 -4.59 11.89
CA ALA A 3 21.49 -3.85 11.77
C ALA A 3 21.27 -2.33 11.57
N VAL A 4 20.26 -1.93 10.80
CA VAL A 4 19.93 -0.53 10.56
C VAL A 4 19.34 0.14 11.81
N MET A 5 18.39 -0.55 12.46
CA MET A 5 17.73 -0.04 13.67
C MET A 5 18.71 0.11 14.86
N ASN A 6 19.74 -0.75 14.95
CA ASN A 6 20.79 -0.65 15.95
C ASN A 6 21.93 0.30 15.53
N GLY A 7 21.87 0.90 14.36
CA GLY A 7 22.88 1.85 13.89
C GLY A 7 22.78 3.20 14.61
N LYS A 8 23.93 3.89 14.75
CA LYS A 8 24.04 5.19 15.45
C LYS A 8 23.16 6.29 14.88
N ASN A 9 22.75 6.17 13.62
CA ASN A 9 21.94 7.16 12.93
C ASN A 9 20.44 6.78 12.87
N TRP A 10 20.01 5.77 13.63
CA TRP A 10 18.63 5.28 13.58
C TRP A 10 17.59 6.40 13.75
N ASN A 11 17.82 7.31 14.68
CA ASN A 11 16.89 8.41 14.95
C ASN A 11 16.64 9.38 13.76
N SER A 12 17.42 9.28 12.70
CA SER A 12 17.26 10.08 11.48
C SER A 12 17.21 9.21 10.22
N THR A 13 16.83 7.94 10.37
CA THR A 13 16.85 6.97 9.27
C THR A 13 15.44 6.58 8.86
N VAL A 14 15.23 6.49 7.56
CA VAL A 14 14.12 5.78 6.93
C VAL A 14 14.70 4.63 6.13
N LEU A 15 14.27 3.41 6.43
CA LEU A 15 14.60 2.22 5.67
C LEU A 15 13.38 1.81 4.84
N PHE A 16 13.51 1.85 3.52
CA PHE A 16 12.57 1.23 2.61
C PHE A 16 13.04 -0.17 2.25
N TYR A 17 12.15 -1.13 2.39
CA TYR A 17 12.35 -2.50 1.95
C TYR A 17 11.24 -2.84 0.95
N SER A 18 11.60 -3.00 -0.29
CA SER A 18 10.69 -3.21 -1.41
C SER A 18 11.02 -4.51 -2.12
N TYR A 19 9.99 -5.26 -2.47
CA TYR A 19 10.13 -6.35 -3.42
C TYR A 19 10.21 -5.78 -4.83
N ASP A 20 10.96 -6.44 -5.69
CA ASP A 20 11.16 -6.05 -7.10
C ASP A 20 9.94 -6.37 -7.97
N GLU A 21 9.25 -7.49 -7.66
CA GLU A 21 8.07 -7.93 -8.39
C GLU A 21 7.21 -8.89 -7.55
N THR A 22 6.11 -9.41 -8.11
CA THR A 22 5.10 -10.19 -7.38
C THR A 22 5.46 -11.65 -7.11
N GLY A 23 6.62 -12.14 -7.62
CA GLY A 23 6.98 -13.56 -7.51
C GLY A 23 6.07 -14.50 -8.32
N GLY A 24 5.35 -13.99 -9.32
CA GLY A 24 4.37 -14.74 -10.08
C GLY A 24 3.01 -14.91 -9.41
N LEU A 25 2.79 -14.28 -8.25
CA LEU A 25 1.51 -14.29 -7.55
C LEU A 25 0.58 -13.23 -8.13
N ALA A 26 -0.71 -13.58 -8.25
CA ALA A 26 -1.75 -12.65 -8.67
C ALA A 26 -2.29 -11.83 -7.48
N ASP A 27 -2.88 -10.68 -7.80
CA ASP A 27 -3.58 -9.82 -6.86
C ASP A 27 -5.00 -9.52 -7.36
N HIS A 28 -5.93 -9.29 -6.44
CA HIS A 28 -7.32 -8.98 -6.76
C HIS A 28 -7.58 -7.47 -6.90
N VAL A 29 -6.63 -6.63 -6.52
CA VAL A 29 -6.76 -5.17 -6.65
C VAL A 29 -6.30 -4.73 -8.02
N VAL A 30 -7.21 -4.09 -8.77
CA VAL A 30 -6.89 -3.52 -10.08
C VAL A 30 -6.02 -2.29 -9.88
N PRO A 31 -4.83 -2.22 -10.52
CA PRO A 31 -3.99 -1.03 -10.44
C PRO A 31 -4.62 0.16 -11.17
N PRO A 32 -4.20 1.40 -10.86
CA PRO A 32 -4.61 2.56 -11.63
C PRO A 32 -4.27 2.39 -13.11
N LEU A 33 -5.26 2.66 -13.99
CA LEU A 33 -5.05 2.57 -15.43
C LEU A 33 -4.66 3.94 -16.00
N PRO A 34 -3.64 4.00 -16.85
CA PRO A 34 -3.26 5.25 -17.51
C PRO A 34 -4.32 5.69 -18.51
N PRO A 35 -4.58 7.01 -18.67
CA PRO A 35 -5.36 7.54 -19.77
C PRO A 35 -4.79 7.10 -21.13
N LYS A 36 -5.63 6.96 -22.14
CA LYS A 36 -5.22 6.46 -23.48
C LYS A 36 -4.14 7.30 -24.15
N ASP A 37 -4.03 8.56 -23.77
CA ASP A 37 -3.06 9.54 -24.26
C ASP A 37 -1.80 9.64 -23.38
N ALA A 38 -1.74 8.91 -22.28
CA ALA A 38 -0.58 8.90 -21.40
C ALA A 38 0.65 8.33 -22.13
N LYS A 39 1.59 9.22 -22.43
CA LYS A 39 2.79 8.89 -23.20
C LYS A 39 3.69 7.93 -22.43
N GLY A 40 4.09 6.84 -23.08
CA GLY A 40 4.94 5.82 -22.47
C GLY A 40 4.20 4.74 -21.68
N GLU A 41 2.88 4.91 -21.47
CA GLU A 41 2.08 3.97 -20.69
C GLU A 41 1.31 2.94 -21.53
N TRP A 42 1.49 2.95 -22.85
CA TRP A 42 0.81 2.05 -23.75
C TRP A 42 1.79 1.41 -24.74
N MET A 43 1.70 0.10 -24.89
CA MET A 43 2.47 -0.68 -25.86
C MET A 43 1.56 -1.55 -26.71
N THR A 44 2.04 -2.03 -27.84
CA THR A 44 1.33 -3.08 -28.59
C THR A 44 1.45 -4.38 -27.81
N ASP A 45 0.33 -5.10 -27.65
CA ASP A 45 0.33 -6.38 -26.92
C ASP A 45 1.44 -7.29 -27.45
N PRO A 46 2.42 -7.67 -26.64
CA PRO A 46 3.57 -8.49 -27.07
C PRO A 46 3.18 -9.93 -27.39
N TYR A 47 2.06 -10.42 -26.83
CA TYR A 47 1.59 -11.79 -26.98
C TYR A 47 0.52 -11.93 -28.08
N ASP A 48 -0.33 -10.92 -28.23
CA ASP A 48 -1.38 -10.91 -29.25
C ASP A 48 -1.54 -9.52 -29.88
N LYS A 49 -0.83 -9.31 -30.98
CA LYS A 49 -0.85 -8.02 -31.71
C LYS A 49 -2.25 -7.60 -32.19
N LYS A 50 -3.20 -8.54 -32.29
CA LYS A 50 -4.58 -8.25 -32.72
C LYS A 50 -5.34 -7.46 -31.63
N LYS A 51 -4.94 -7.56 -30.38
CA LYS A 51 -5.51 -6.76 -29.28
C LYS A 51 -5.13 -5.28 -29.35
N GLY A 52 -4.12 -4.93 -30.15
CA GLY A 52 -3.70 -3.55 -30.33
C GLY A 52 -2.92 -3.01 -29.14
N LYS A 53 -3.23 -1.78 -28.70
CA LYS A 53 -2.56 -1.13 -27.58
C LYS A 53 -3.12 -1.61 -26.25
N VAL A 54 -2.24 -2.01 -25.36
CA VAL A 54 -2.51 -2.39 -23.97
C VAL A 54 -1.68 -1.54 -23.01
N PRO A 55 -2.12 -1.31 -21.77
CA PRO A 55 -1.32 -0.56 -20.80
C PRO A 55 -0.07 -1.36 -20.39
N THR A 56 1.03 -0.67 -20.19
CA THR A 56 2.30 -1.26 -19.76
C THR A 56 2.37 -1.53 -18.26
N GLY A 57 1.54 -0.89 -17.49
CA GLY A 57 1.51 -0.98 -16.03
C GLY A 57 0.88 0.27 -15.41
N PRO A 58 0.86 0.36 -14.08
CA PRO A 58 1.42 -0.54 -13.06
C PRO A 58 0.79 -1.92 -13.04
N GLY A 59 1.54 -2.88 -12.47
CA GLY A 59 1.11 -4.25 -12.29
C GLY A 59 0.45 -4.50 -10.91
N PHE A 60 0.46 -5.75 -10.49
CA PHE A 60 -0.03 -6.18 -9.18
C PHE A 60 0.77 -5.53 -8.04
N ARG A 61 0.10 -5.42 -6.85
CA ARG A 61 0.76 -4.92 -5.66
C ARG A 61 1.89 -5.85 -5.24
N VAL A 62 2.98 -5.26 -4.76
CA VAL A 62 4.13 -5.96 -4.19
C VAL A 62 4.31 -5.56 -2.73
N PRO A 63 4.85 -6.42 -1.87
CA PRO A 63 5.16 -6.05 -0.50
C PRO A 63 6.15 -4.88 -0.44
N PHE A 64 5.82 -3.91 0.40
CA PHE A 64 6.65 -2.74 0.65
C PHE A 64 6.60 -2.37 2.13
N TYR A 65 7.75 -2.09 2.71
CA TYR A 65 7.88 -1.73 4.12
C TYR A 65 8.66 -0.43 4.27
N ALA A 66 8.11 0.49 5.06
CA ALA A 66 8.81 1.68 5.52
C ALA A 66 9.06 1.57 7.02
N ILE A 67 10.31 1.48 7.41
CA ILE A 67 10.74 1.26 8.80
C ILE A 67 11.52 2.49 9.25
N SER A 68 10.99 3.20 10.23
CA SER A 68 11.55 4.45 10.70
C SER A 68 10.99 4.81 12.08
N PRO A 69 11.71 5.61 12.90
CA PRO A 69 11.11 6.25 14.07
C PRO A 69 9.86 7.09 13.77
N TRP A 70 9.71 7.56 12.56
CA TRP A 70 8.62 8.42 12.08
C TRP A 70 7.40 7.65 11.54
N THR A 71 7.44 6.28 11.53
CA THR A 71 6.31 5.45 11.08
C THR A 71 5.61 4.73 12.25
N ARG A 72 5.94 5.06 13.51
CA ARG A 72 5.53 4.31 14.71
C ARG A 72 4.17 4.68 15.27
N ASN A 73 3.59 5.80 14.88
CA ASN A 73 2.32 6.31 15.44
C ASN A 73 1.07 5.60 14.91
N GLY A 74 1.21 4.51 14.17
CA GLY A 74 0.07 3.81 13.57
C GLY A 74 -0.57 4.64 12.43
N GLY A 75 -1.84 4.35 12.13
CA GLY A 75 -2.55 4.97 11.01
C GLY A 75 -2.48 4.14 9.73
N VAL A 76 -3.25 4.56 8.73
CA VAL A 76 -3.31 3.92 7.42
C VAL A 76 -2.90 4.91 6.35
N PHE A 77 -1.84 4.60 5.63
CA PHE A 77 -1.42 5.35 4.46
C PHE A 77 -2.15 4.83 3.23
N THR A 78 -2.99 5.65 2.63
CA THR A 78 -3.89 5.24 1.55
C THR A 78 -3.47 5.76 0.17
N GLU A 79 -2.47 6.64 0.09
CA GLU A 79 -1.98 7.12 -1.20
C GLU A 79 -1.41 5.98 -2.03
N HIS A 80 -1.68 5.99 -3.34
CA HIS A 80 -1.08 5.02 -4.23
C HIS A 80 0.43 5.17 -4.26
N ALA A 81 1.14 4.07 -4.20
CA ALA A 81 2.59 4.02 -4.29
C ALA A 81 3.04 3.00 -5.35
N ALA A 82 4.15 3.29 -6.00
CA ALA A 82 4.79 2.41 -6.97
C ALA A 82 6.32 2.47 -6.77
N HIS A 83 7.10 1.70 -7.52
CA HIS A 83 8.57 1.71 -7.39
C HIS A 83 9.17 3.09 -7.56
N GLU A 84 8.67 3.88 -8.51
CA GLU A 84 9.10 5.26 -8.73
C GLU A 84 8.81 6.20 -7.54
N SER A 85 7.90 5.82 -6.64
CA SER A 85 7.65 6.59 -5.42
C SER A 85 8.90 6.72 -4.55
N GLN A 86 9.76 5.71 -4.54
CA GLN A 86 11.04 5.74 -3.83
C GLN A 86 12.01 6.75 -4.46
N ILE A 87 12.01 6.87 -5.78
CA ILE A 87 12.81 7.87 -6.49
C ILE A 87 12.26 9.27 -6.20
N MET A 88 10.95 9.46 -6.25
CA MET A 88 10.33 10.74 -5.90
C MET A 88 10.58 11.13 -4.44
N PHE A 89 10.67 10.16 -3.52
CA PHE A 89 11.09 10.42 -2.14
C PHE A 89 12.52 10.94 -2.07
N LEU A 90 13.45 10.32 -2.81
CA LEU A 90 14.83 10.78 -2.87
C LEU A 90 14.96 12.18 -3.51
N GLU A 91 14.13 12.52 -4.48
CA GLU A 91 14.05 13.88 -5.03
C GLU A 91 13.70 14.90 -3.93
N GLU A 92 12.65 14.63 -3.15
CA GLU A 92 12.24 15.51 -2.05
C GLU A 92 13.30 15.58 -0.94
N TRP A 93 13.87 14.46 -0.57
CA TRP A 93 14.96 14.42 0.41
C TRP A 93 16.19 15.22 -0.05
N SER A 94 16.63 15.00 -1.30
CA SER A 94 17.78 15.70 -1.86
C SER A 94 17.57 17.21 -1.93
N LYS A 95 16.35 17.65 -2.26
CA LYS A 95 15.94 19.06 -2.23
C LYS A 95 16.03 19.62 -0.82
N ALA A 96 15.53 18.87 0.18
CA ALA A 96 15.56 19.30 1.58
C ALA A 96 17.00 19.50 2.11
N VAL A 97 17.97 18.71 1.64
CA VAL A 97 19.40 18.86 2.00
C VAL A 97 20.19 19.78 1.09
N GLY A 98 19.52 20.54 0.22
CA GLY A 98 20.14 21.54 -0.65
C GLY A 98 20.91 20.97 -1.85
N LYS A 99 20.68 19.70 -2.21
CA LYS A 99 21.32 18.99 -3.34
C LYS A 99 20.29 18.40 -4.29
N GLY A 100 19.20 19.14 -4.54
CA GLY A 100 18.06 18.68 -5.30
C GLY A 100 18.43 18.13 -6.68
N PHE A 101 17.88 16.98 -7.01
CA PHE A 101 17.82 16.44 -8.36
C PHE A 101 16.37 16.17 -8.76
N HIS A 102 16.14 16.03 -10.05
CA HIS A 102 14.86 15.68 -10.60
C HIS A 102 15.05 14.85 -11.86
N THR A 103 14.50 13.64 -11.88
CA THR A 103 14.53 12.79 -13.07
C THR A 103 13.40 13.11 -14.05
N LYS A 104 13.69 13.04 -15.35
CA LYS A 104 12.68 13.17 -16.42
C LYS A 104 12.08 11.81 -16.82
N GLU A 105 12.60 10.72 -16.29
CA GLU A 105 12.16 9.37 -16.63
C GLU A 105 10.78 9.02 -16.05
N ILE A 106 10.37 9.67 -14.96
CA ILE A 106 9.04 9.52 -14.39
C ILE A 106 8.10 10.49 -15.11
N ASN A 107 7.20 9.95 -15.92
CA ASN A 107 6.29 10.75 -16.72
C ASN A 107 5.25 11.52 -15.88
N PRO A 108 4.59 12.57 -16.43
CA PRO A 108 3.66 13.40 -15.67
C PRO A 108 2.47 12.64 -15.07
N TRP A 109 1.96 11.62 -15.75
CA TRP A 109 0.85 10.81 -15.21
C TRP A 109 1.28 10.06 -13.96
N ARG A 110 2.44 9.37 -13.98
CA ARG A 110 2.95 8.66 -12.80
C ARG A 110 3.22 9.60 -11.64
N ARG A 111 3.79 10.77 -11.89
CA ARG A 111 4.02 11.79 -10.86
C ARG A 111 2.72 12.33 -10.25
N ALA A 112 1.65 12.40 -11.03
CA ALA A 112 0.34 12.81 -10.53
C ALA A 112 -0.37 11.67 -9.78
N GLN A 113 -0.25 10.43 -10.28
CA GLN A 113 -0.96 9.27 -9.77
C GLN A 113 -0.35 8.73 -8.47
N PHE A 114 0.98 8.72 -8.34
CA PHE A 114 1.67 8.08 -7.23
C PHE A 114 2.24 9.08 -6.24
N SER A 115 2.25 8.66 -4.97
CA SER A 115 2.82 9.41 -3.85
C SER A 115 4.33 9.46 -3.92
N ASN A 116 4.92 10.54 -3.38
CA ASN A 116 6.35 10.63 -3.08
C ASN A 116 6.70 10.07 -1.70
N LEU A 117 5.79 9.37 -1.02
CA LEU A 117 5.94 8.72 0.27
C LEU A 117 6.21 9.64 1.48
N VAL A 118 6.37 10.94 1.31
CA VAL A 118 6.67 11.86 2.42
C VAL A 118 5.55 11.81 3.47
N ASN A 119 4.29 11.77 3.04
CA ASN A 119 3.13 11.71 3.92
C ASN A 119 2.98 10.38 4.69
N MET A 120 3.78 9.36 4.36
CA MET A 120 3.87 8.12 5.12
C MET A 120 4.54 8.34 6.48
N LEU A 121 5.39 9.37 6.59
CA LEU A 121 6.12 9.73 7.79
C LEU A 121 5.32 10.73 8.64
N ASP A 122 5.18 10.44 9.93
CA ASP A 122 4.56 11.37 10.89
C ASP A 122 5.63 12.17 11.61
N PHE A 123 5.94 13.35 11.09
CA PHE A 123 6.96 14.21 11.70
C PHE A 123 6.50 14.89 13.00
N SER A 124 5.24 14.72 13.41
CA SER A 124 4.76 15.16 14.73
C SER A 124 5.00 14.14 15.83
N TYR A 125 5.36 12.90 15.47
CA TYR A 125 5.60 11.81 16.40
C TYR A 125 6.90 11.08 16.06
N HIS A 126 7.79 10.98 17.04
CA HIS A 126 9.06 10.30 16.91
C HIS A 126 9.23 9.24 18.01
N ASP A 127 9.42 7.98 17.62
CA ASP A 127 9.75 6.90 18.52
C ASP A 127 11.00 6.16 18.02
N GLY A 128 12.14 6.52 18.57
CA GLY A 128 13.45 5.91 18.26
C GLY A 128 13.69 4.56 18.91
N SER A 129 12.72 3.99 19.61
CA SER A 129 12.88 2.66 20.21
C SER A 129 13.18 1.60 19.16
N VAL A 130 14.01 0.63 19.52
CA VAL A 130 14.42 -0.46 18.63
C VAL A 130 13.58 -1.69 18.93
N LEU A 131 12.86 -2.18 17.92
CA LEU A 131 12.20 -3.49 18.00
C LEU A 131 13.22 -4.60 17.81
N LYS A 132 13.19 -5.58 18.69
CA LYS A 132 13.91 -6.81 18.46
C LYS A 132 13.08 -7.68 17.52
N LEU A 133 13.55 -7.83 16.29
CA LEU A 133 13.00 -8.81 15.37
C LEU A 133 13.66 -10.16 15.61
N ASP A 134 12.88 -11.22 15.47
CA ASP A 134 13.41 -12.57 15.53
C ASP A 134 14.46 -12.79 14.43
N GLU A 135 15.38 -13.71 14.69
CA GLU A 135 16.31 -14.14 13.67
C GLU A 135 15.57 -14.94 12.59
N VAL A 136 15.88 -14.63 11.34
CA VAL A 136 15.35 -15.39 10.22
C VAL A 136 16.04 -16.74 10.20
N PRO A 137 15.30 -17.85 10.06
CA PRO A 137 15.91 -19.17 9.88
C PRO A 137 16.88 -19.15 8.70
N GLU A 138 18.01 -19.83 8.85
CA GLU A 138 18.94 -19.99 7.74
C GLU A 138 18.29 -20.70 6.55
N ALA A 139 18.65 -20.27 5.36
CA ALA A 139 18.20 -20.95 4.15
C ALA A 139 18.73 -22.38 4.13
N SER A 140 17.88 -23.31 3.68
CA SER A 140 18.26 -24.73 3.58
C SER A 140 19.46 -24.93 2.65
N LYS A 141 20.42 -25.74 3.10
CA LYS A 141 21.59 -26.12 2.35
C LYS A 141 21.74 -27.64 2.31
N ASP A 142 22.30 -28.12 1.23
CA ASP A 142 22.74 -29.49 1.13
C ASP A 142 23.90 -29.75 2.12
N PRO A 143 23.81 -30.76 3.01
CA PRO A 143 24.80 -30.97 4.07
C PRO A 143 26.16 -31.46 3.58
N ILE A 144 26.25 -31.90 2.31
CA ILE A 144 27.49 -32.43 1.73
C ILE A 144 28.17 -31.34 0.90
N THR A 145 27.42 -30.62 0.08
CA THR A 145 27.97 -29.66 -0.88
C THR A 145 27.95 -28.22 -0.38
N ASP A 146 27.27 -27.94 0.74
CA ASP A 146 26.99 -26.58 1.31
C ASP A 146 26.28 -25.63 0.29
N GLN A 147 25.70 -26.17 -0.76
CA GLN A 147 24.94 -25.42 -1.76
C GLN A 147 23.51 -25.19 -1.26
N TYR A 148 22.92 -24.03 -1.59
CA TYR A 148 21.51 -23.76 -1.29
C TYR A 148 20.62 -24.72 -2.09
N ASN A 149 19.76 -25.45 -1.39
CA ASN A 149 18.86 -26.46 -1.95
C ASN A 149 17.37 -26.18 -1.71
N GLY A 150 17.00 -24.91 -1.44
CA GLY A 150 15.64 -24.53 -1.12
C GLY A 150 14.59 -24.96 -2.16
N ALA A 151 14.94 -24.97 -3.43
CA ALA A 151 14.07 -25.44 -4.51
C ALA A 151 13.73 -26.92 -4.37
N ASP A 152 14.73 -27.77 -4.10
CA ASP A 152 14.55 -29.21 -3.94
C ASP A 152 13.74 -29.52 -2.67
N VAL A 153 14.05 -28.84 -1.57
CA VAL A 153 13.27 -28.94 -0.32
C VAL A 153 11.83 -28.52 -0.52
N CYS A 154 11.59 -27.42 -1.25
CA CYS A 154 10.26 -26.96 -1.59
C CYS A 154 9.51 -27.99 -2.45
N ALA A 155 10.14 -28.53 -3.49
CA ALA A 155 9.56 -29.55 -4.35
C ALA A 155 9.23 -30.84 -3.59
N LEU A 156 10.04 -31.24 -2.63
CA LEU A 156 9.78 -32.40 -1.76
C LEU A 156 8.62 -32.15 -0.78
N LYS A 157 8.57 -30.94 -0.20
CA LYS A 157 7.57 -30.58 0.80
C LYS A 157 6.20 -30.29 0.19
N PHE A 158 6.18 -29.67 -0.98
CA PHE A 158 4.96 -29.25 -1.69
C PHE A 158 4.86 -29.97 -3.03
N ARG A 159 4.86 -31.30 -2.97
CA ARG A 159 4.61 -32.11 -4.17
C ARG A 159 3.23 -31.79 -4.74
N SER A 160 3.01 -32.06 -6.02
CA SER A 160 1.79 -31.69 -6.74
C SER A 160 0.49 -32.18 -6.11
N ASP A 161 0.56 -33.21 -5.27
CA ASP A 161 -0.54 -33.80 -4.52
C ASP A 161 -0.78 -33.15 -3.13
N VAL A 162 0.13 -32.28 -2.67
CA VAL A 162 0.03 -31.58 -1.39
C VAL A 162 -0.37 -30.14 -1.63
N GLN A 163 -1.59 -29.77 -1.22
CA GLN A 163 -2.01 -28.37 -1.22
C GLN A 163 -1.45 -27.67 0.00
N PRO A 164 -0.75 -26.54 -0.17
CA PRO A 164 -0.32 -25.74 0.97
C PRO A 164 -1.54 -25.24 1.74
N THR A 165 -1.49 -25.33 3.08
CA THR A 165 -2.54 -24.76 3.91
C THR A 165 -2.48 -23.23 3.84
N VAL A 166 -3.58 -22.60 3.49
CA VAL A 166 -3.71 -21.15 3.62
C VAL A 166 -3.97 -20.80 5.10
N PRO A 167 -3.41 -19.69 5.61
CA PRO A 167 -3.52 -19.36 7.02
C PRO A 167 -4.91 -18.88 7.45
N TYR A 168 -5.86 -18.78 6.51
CA TYR A 168 -7.25 -18.37 6.74
C TYR A 168 -8.19 -19.16 5.85
N ASN A 169 -9.41 -19.29 6.30
CA ASN A 169 -10.46 -19.93 5.50
C ASN A 169 -10.84 -18.96 4.36
N ASN A 170 -10.84 -19.44 3.11
CA ASN A 170 -11.10 -18.67 1.88
C ASN A 170 -12.52 -18.13 1.75
N THR A 171 -13.18 -17.78 2.84
CA THR A 171 -14.43 -17.03 2.78
C THR A 171 -14.11 -15.54 2.73
N GLU A 172 -14.73 -14.82 1.81
CA GLU A 172 -14.58 -13.36 1.67
C GLU A 172 -14.75 -12.64 3.01
N ALA A 173 -15.72 -13.05 3.81
CA ALA A 173 -15.97 -12.50 5.14
C ALA A 173 -14.79 -12.65 6.12
N GLN A 174 -13.97 -13.68 5.99
CA GLN A 174 -12.82 -13.89 6.87
C GLN A 174 -11.54 -13.25 6.33
N SER A 175 -11.36 -13.20 5.01
CA SER A 175 -10.22 -12.52 4.40
C SER A 175 -10.25 -11.00 4.60
N LEU A 176 -11.43 -10.42 4.80
CA LEU A 176 -11.62 -9.00 5.08
C LEU A 176 -11.48 -8.62 6.58
N ARG A 177 -11.39 -9.61 7.48
CA ARG A 177 -11.28 -9.39 8.93
C ARG A 177 -9.82 -9.30 9.42
N VAL A 178 -8.99 -8.58 8.71
CA VAL A 178 -7.56 -8.49 9.08
C VAL A 178 -7.37 -7.64 10.34
N GLU A 179 -8.18 -6.62 10.54
CA GLU A 179 -8.12 -5.76 11.73
C GLU A 179 -9.52 -5.27 12.12
N LYS A 180 -9.76 -5.12 13.42
CA LYS A 180 -10.99 -4.50 13.94
C LYS A 180 -10.83 -2.98 14.07
N GLY A 181 -11.91 -2.26 13.81
CA GLY A 181 -12.01 -0.82 14.00
C GLY A 181 -11.40 -0.03 12.84
N TYR A 182 -11.27 1.28 13.05
CA TYR A 182 -10.76 2.24 12.10
C TYR A 182 -9.49 2.89 12.65
N LYS A 183 -8.59 3.25 11.74
CA LYS A 183 -7.35 3.96 12.08
C LYS A 183 -7.31 5.31 11.38
N PRO A 184 -6.63 6.32 11.96
CA PRO A 184 -6.45 7.61 11.30
C PRO A 184 -5.80 7.44 9.93
N VAL A 185 -6.34 8.11 8.91
CA VAL A 185 -5.75 8.14 7.58
C VAL A 185 -4.53 9.06 7.58
N ARG A 186 -3.45 8.61 6.96
CA ARG A 186 -2.26 9.40 6.69
C ARG A 186 -2.21 9.79 5.22
N GLY A 187 -1.75 11.02 4.97
CA GLY A 187 -1.61 11.56 3.63
C GLY A 187 -2.93 12.02 3.03
N ASN A 188 -2.95 12.15 1.72
CA ASN A 188 -4.13 12.57 0.99
C ASN A 188 -5.18 11.45 0.94
N LEU A 189 -6.44 11.83 0.98
CA LEU A 189 -7.53 10.87 0.79
C LEU A 189 -7.50 10.33 -0.64
N THR A 190 -7.87 9.04 -0.77
CA THR A 190 -8.02 8.37 -2.06
C THR A 190 -9.41 7.75 -2.17
N GLU A 191 -9.88 7.52 -3.39
CA GLU A 191 -11.20 6.94 -3.62
C GLU A 191 -11.25 5.44 -3.31
N GLY A 192 -12.47 4.90 -3.16
CA GLY A 192 -12.75 3.49 -3.06
C GLY A 192 -12.58 2.88 -1.66
N HIS A 193 -12.09 3.64 -0.68
CA HIS A 193 -11.94 3.17 0.70
C HIS A 193 -13.17 3.45 1.55
N TYR A 194 -13.49 2.53 2.47
CA TYR A 194 -14.46 2.77 3.51
C TYR A 194 -13.87 3.65 4.60
N LEU A 195 -14.50 4.79 4.84
CA LEU A 195 -14.06 5.79 5.80
C LEU A 195 -15.15 6.07 6.84
N THR A 196 -14.73 6.42 8.04
CA THR A 196 -15.56 7.10 9.04
C THR A 196 -15.07 8.54 9.21
N PHE A 197 -15.98 9.45 9.48
CA PHE A 197 -15.67 10.85 9.73
C PHE A 197 -15.95 11.17 11.19
N GLU A 198 -14.90 11.43 11.94
CA GLU A 198 -14.98 11.65 13.37
C GLU A 198 -14.32 12.96 13.79
N LYS A 199 -14.95 13.63 14.73
CA LYS A 199 -14.41 14.82 15.37
C LYS A 199 -14.95 14.95 16.78
N ASP A 200 -14.09 15.25 17.75
CA ASP A 200 -14.45 15.55 19.15
C ASP A 200 -15.36 14.49 19.79
N GLY A 201 -15.05 13.20 19.54
CA GLY A 201 -15.81 12.08 20.07
C GLY A 201 -17.18 11.87 19.40
N LYS A 202 -17.45 12.54 18.28
CA LYS A 202 -18.64 12.35 17.45
C LYS A 202 -18.27 11.79 16.09
N ALA A 203 -19.12 10.90 15.58
CA ALA A 203 -19.02 10.32 14.25
C ALA A 203 -20.20 10.76 13.37
N LEU A 204 -19.95 10.94 12.09
CA LEU A 204 -20.99 11.15 11.09
C LEU A 204 -21.74 9.84 10.88
N GLN A 205 -23.06 9.90 10.89
CA GLN A 205 -23.96 8.76 10.68
C GLN A 205 -25.02 9.11 9.64
N HIS A 206 -25.41 8.16 8.82
CA HIS A 206 -26.56 8.30 7.92
C HIS A 206 -27.71 7.38 8.35
N LYS A 207 -28.95 7.88 8.21
CA LYS A 207 -30.19 7.09 8.35
C LYS A 207 -31.07 7.40 7.14
N GLY A 208 -31.06 6.49 6.17
CA GLY A 208 -31.66 6.76 4.87
C GLY A 208 -31.00 7.97 4.21
N HIS A 209 -31.77 9.04 3.96
CA HIS A 209 -31.28 10.27 3.33
C HIS A 209 -30.86 11.37 4.31
N LYS A 210 -30.85 11.09 5.62
CA LYS A 210 -30.50 12.09 6.64
C LYS A 210 -29.13 11.82 7.22
N LEU A 211 -28.34 12.87 7.37
CA LEU A 211 -27.08 12.85 8.11
C LEU A 211 -27.31 13.33 9.53
N SER A 212 -26.64 12.71 10.48
CA SER A 212 -26.66 13.07 11.90
C SER A 212 -25.30 12.79 12.53
N LEU A 213 -25.08 13.31 13.74
CA LEU A 213 -23.92 12.99 14.54
C LEU A 213 -24.32 12.02 15.65
N THR A 214 -23.51 11.01 15.85
CA THR A 214 -23.60 10.04 16.96
C THR A 214 -22.30 10.02 17.75
N ASN A 215 -22.25 9.30 18.86
CA ASN A 215 -21.00 9.11 19.57
C ASN A 215 -20.06 8.24 18.72
N ALA A 216 -18.80 8.64 18.62
CA ALA A 216 -17.77 7.82 17.99
C ALA A 216 -17.61 6.51 18.77
N CYS A 217 -17.40 5.41 18.05
CA CYS A 217 -17.26 4.09 18.62
C CYS A 217 -16.09 3.39 17.94
N ASN A 218 -15.22 2.73 18.69
CA ASN A 218 -14.04 2.03 18.15
C ASN A 218 -14.41 0.73 17.40
N ASP A 219 -15.64 0.26 17.53
CA ASP A 219 -16.13 -0.97 16.89
C ASP A 219 -17.24 -0.62 15.89
N HIS A 220 -16.82 -0.01 14.76
CA HIS A 220 -17.72 0.46 13.72
C HIS A 220 -18.15 -0.66 12.76
N ASP A 221 -18.79 -1.71 13.27
CA ASP A 221 -19.46 -2.71 12.42
C ASP A 221 -20.72 -2.14 11.73
N GLY A 222 -21.18 -0.97 12.17
CA GLY A 222 -22.35 -0.30 11.62
C GLY A 222 -22.12 0.26 10.21
N LYS A 223 -22.85 -0.25 9.21
CA LYS A 223 -22.81 0.28 7.84
C LYS A 223 -23.24 1.74 7.75
N ASP A 224 -24.00 2.21 8.71
CA ASP A 224 -24.57 3.56 8.78
C ASP A 224 -23.54 4.66 9.15
N MET A 225 -22.35 4.29 9.58
CA MET A 225 -21.23 5.22 9.81
C MET A 225 -20.12 5.10 8.76
N ARG A 226 -20.29 4.23 7.75
CA ARG A 226 -19.32 4.03 6.68
C ARG A 226 -19.68 4.83 5.45
N PHE A 227 -18.69 5.48 4.91
CA PHE A 227 -18.79 6.29 3.69
C PHE A 227 -17.70 5.87 2.70
N VAL A 228 -17.98 6.05 1.43
CA VAL A 228 -17.01 5.84 0.35
C VAL A 228 -16.80 7.16 -0.37
N LEU A 229 -15.55 7.48 -0.65
CA LEU A 229 -15.18 8.64 -1.43
C LEU A 229 -15.06 8.29 -2.90
N TRP A 230 -15.58 9.17 -3.75
CA TRP A 230 -15.46 9.10 -5.20
C TRP A 230 -14.80 10.38 -5.66
N TRP A 231 -13.69 10.21 -6.33
CA TRP A 231 -12.94 11.34 -6.81
C TRP A 231 -13.68 12.09 -7.92
N GLN A 232 -13.73 13.41 -7.83
CA GLN A 232 -14.43 14.28 -8.76
C GLN A 232 -13.51 14.92 -9.79
N GLY A 233 -12.23 15.02 -9.52
CA GLY A 233 -11.27 15.79 -10.31
C GLY A 233 -10.67 15.04 -11.50
N LYS A 234 -9.82 15.73 -12.25
CA LYS A 234 -8.98 15.15 -13.31
C LYS A 234 -7.59 14.78 -12.81
N ASN A 235 -7.19 15.29 -11.66
CA ASN A 235 -5.90 15.04 -11.04
C ASN A 235 -6.11 14.31 -9.72
N PRO A 236 -5.50 13.12 -9.51
CA PRO A 236 -5.61 12.35 -8.27
C PRO A 236 -5.20 13.09 -6.98
N LYS A 237 -4.49 14.20 -7.12
CA LYS A 237 -4.10 15.07 -5.99
C LYS A 237 -5.12 16.18 -5.69
N ASP A 238 -6.17 16.32 -6.50
CA ASP A 238 -7.26 17.24 -6.20
C ASP A 238 -8.11 16.65 -5.07
N ASN A 239 -8.25 17.38 -3.97
CA ASN A 239 -9.00 16.93 -2.79
C ASN A 239 -10.52 17.18 -2.91
N ALA A 240 -11.10 16.94 -4.10
CA ALA A 240 -12.53 17.08 -4.34
C ALA A 240 -13.16 15.69 -4.54
N PHE A 241 -14.08 15.33 -3.64
CA PHE A 241 -14.73 14.02 -3.63
C PHE A 241 -16.24 14.14 -3.52
N TYR A 242 -16.95 13.24 -4.20
CA TYR A 242 -18.32 12.88 -3.82
C TYR A 242 -18.25 11.86 -2.67
N ILE A 243 -19.18 11.99 -1.74
CA ILE A 243 -19.32 11.06 -0.62
C ILE A 243 -20.59 10.26 -0.82
N SER A 244 -20.51 8.94 -0.83
CA SER A 244 -21.66 8.05 -0.79
C SER A 244 -21.69 7.21 0.48
N THR A 245 -22.85 6.66 0.80
CA THR A 245 -23.00 5.69 1.88
C THR A 245 -22.52 4.32 1.43
N ALA A 246 -21.99 3.52 2.34
CA ALA A 246 -21.43 2.21 2.03
C ALA A 246 -22.48 1.18 1.59
N ASP A 247 -23.72 1.32 2.06
CA ASP A 247 -24.83 0.42 1.75
C ASP A 247 -25.24 0.38 0.26
N LYS A 248 -24.81 1.35 -0.53
CA LYS A 248 -25.03 1.38 -1.99
C LYS A 248 -23.97 0.63 -2.80
N HIS A 249 -22.91 0.17 -2.18
CA HIS A 249 -21.75 -0.45 -2.85
C HIS A 249 -21.62 -1.94 -2.65
N ASP A 250 -22.34 -2.52 -1.71
CA ASP A 250 -22.39 -3.96 -1.49
C ASP A 250 -23.31 -4.68 -2.53
N ARG A 251 -23.45 -4.10 -3.75
CA ARG A 251 -24.25 -4.69 -4.83
C ARG A 251 -23.40 -5.02 -6.04
#